data_650fd7ad3cc02f448d9a158700ad12a9
#
_entry.id   650fd7ad3cc02f448d9a158700ad12a9
#
_cell.length_a   1.000
_cell.length_b   1.000
_cell.length_c   1.000
_cell.angle_alpha   90.00
_cell.angle_beta   90.00
_cell.angle_gamma   90.00
#
_symmetry.space_group_name_H-M   'P 1'
#
loop_
_entity.id
_entity.type
_entity.pdbx_description
1 polymer ?
#
loop_
_entity_poly.entity_id
_entity_poly.type
_entity_poly.pdbx_seq_one_letter_code
_entity_poly.pdbx_strand_id
1 'polypeptide(L)'
;GMIALGNPEGSDKASQLISIASSLGLKSSIVTSGPGENFESFNHGAIDWKEKMAMAHWVVNSMSMLTAGPSPAMAWSASMTFAELEGCRNVMIVDTPSDPESISMVWGQVIEKVRQIHVLFFTSHSLHAISELEGLDAHDFLSRVREKTLIPLVCGYSESDSCARVAHALDNIQAQSSGESEGLRWLAGFLKALPLSGAGIEGIRAAASWE
;
A
#
# COMPACT_ATOMS: atom_id res chain seq x y z
N GLY A 1 -13.95 -3.61 -4.98
CA GLY A 1 -13.58 -2.21 -5.15
C GLY A 1 -12.35 -1.83 -4.35
N MET A 2 -11.78 -0.69 -4.67
CA MET A 2 -10.57 -0.15 -4.04
C MET A 2 -10.77 1.33 -3.76
N ILE A 3 -10.42 1.79 -2.57
CA ILE A 3 -10.36 3.22 -2.25
C ILE A 3 -8.98 3.58 -1.71
N ALA A 4 -8.56 4.81 -1.88
CA ALA A 4 -7.33 5.32 -1.29
C ALA A 4 -7.54 6.68 -0.65
N LEU A 5 -6.83 6.95 0.44
CA LEU A 5 -6.58 8.31 0.87
C LEU A 5 -5.47 8.89 0.01
N GLY A 6 -5.71 9.99 -0.65
CA GLY A 6 -4.76 10.57 -1.59
C GLY A 6 -4.86 12.07 -1.73
N ASN A 7 -3.78 12.66 -2.25
CA ASN A 7 -3.70 14.07 -2.56
C ASN A 7 -4.62 14.39 -3.76
N PRO A 8 -5.38 15.51 -3.75
CA PRO A 8 -6.23 15.91 -4.86
C PRO A 8 -5.47 16.11 -6.19
N GLU A 9 -4.19 16.42 -6.13
CA GLU A 9 -3.32 16.53 -7.33
C GLU A 9 -2.90 15.17 -7.91
N GLY A 10 -3.17 14.06 -7.18
CA GLY A 10 -2.85 12.71 -7.65
C GLY A 10 -1.35 12.36 -7.68
N SER A 11 -0.52 13.14 -6.99
CA SER A 11 0.94 13.00 -7.03
C SER A 11 1.49 11.90 -6.11
N ASP A 12 0.73 11.49 -5.10
CA ASP A 12 1.12 10.44 -4.17
C ASP A 12 0.92 9.03 -4.74
N LYS A 13 1.60 8.04 -4.16
CA LYS A 13 1.60 6.66 -4.65
C LYS A 13 0.24 5.96 -4.51
N ALA A 14 -0.55 6.30 -3.50
CA ALA A 14 -1.88 5.74 -3.32
C ALA A 14 -2.84 6.24 -4.42
N SER A 15 -2.82 7.55 -4.74
CA SER A 15 -3.59 8.13 -5.85
C SER A 15 -3.17 7.56 -7.21
N GLN A 16 -1.87 7.40 -7.44
CA GLN A 16 -1.34 6.76 -8.66
C GLN A 16 -1.85 5.33 -8.80
N LEU A 17 -1.81 4.55 -7.71
CA LEU A 17 -2.34 3.18 -7.71
C LEU A 17 -3.83 3.14 -8.08
N ILE A 18 -4.65 4.04 -7.55
CA ILE A 18 -6.08 4.14 -7.89
C ILE A 18 -6.30 4.41 -9.38
N SER A 19 -5.52 5.33 -9.95
CA SER A 19 -5.59 5.62 -11.39
C SER A 19 -5.28 4.39 -12.23
N ILE A 20 -4.21 3.66 -11.88
CA ILE A 20 -3.83 2.41 -12.56
C ILE A 20 -4.90 1.34 -12.36
N ALA A 21 -5.41 1.15 -11.14
CA ALA A 21 -6.45 0.17 -10.84
C ALA A 21 -7.72 0.44 -11.66
N SER A 22 -8.09 1.72 -11.79
CA SER A 22 -9.21 2.12 -12.65
C SER A 22 -8.97 1.74 -14.12
N SER A 23 -7.78 1.97 -14.66
CA SER A 23 -7.41 1.58 -16.03
C SER A 23 -7.45 0.07 -16.25
N LEU A 24 -7.22 -0.71 -15.20
CA LEU A 24 -7.36 -2.18 -15.20
C LEU A 24 -8.80 -2.66 -14.98
N GLY A 25 -9.78 -1.75 -14.92
CA GLY A 25 -11.19 -2.06 -14.76
C GLY A 25 -11.63 -2.35 -13.33
N LEU A 26 -10.83 -2.01 -12.30
CA LEU A 26 -11.30 -2.06 -10.92
C LEU A 26 -12.17 -0.83 -10.63
N LYS A 27 -13.27 -1.05 -9.94
CA LYS A 27 -14.05 0.04 -9.36
C LYS A 27 -13.23 0.69 -8.24
N SER A 28 -12.76 1.92 -8.46
CA SER A 28 -11.81 2.57 -7.57
C SER A 28 -12.12 4.07 -7.41
N SER A 29 -11.79 4.63 -6.25
CA SER A 29 -12.01 6.05 -5.95
C SER A 29 -10.98 6.58 -4.96
N ILE A 30 -10.78 7.89 -4.97
CA ILE A 30 -9.90 8.60 -4.04
C ILE A 30 -10.75 9.32 -3.01
N VAL A 31 -10.37 9.22 -1.75
CA VAL A 31 -10.83 10.06 -0.66
C VAL A 31 -9.79 11.16 -0.46
N THR A 32 -10.22 12.41 -0.55
CA THR A 32 -9.34 13.58 -0.51
C THR A 32 -10.06 14.76 0.14
N SER A 33 -9.38 15.91 0.26
CA SER A 33 -9.99 17.16 0.68
C SER A 33 -11.12 17.60 -0.27
N GLY A 34 -12.06 18.38 0.25
CA GLY A 34 -13.11 18.99 -0.57
C GLY A 34 -12.55 20.00 -1.58
N PRO A 35 -13.35 20.35 -2.60
CA PRO A 35 -12.95 21.35 -3.58
C PRO A 35 -12.58 22.68 -2.91
N GLY A 36 -11.38 23.18 -3.18
CA GLY A 36 -10.89 24.45 -2.62
C GLY A 36 -10.38 24.38 -1.18
N GLU A 37 -10.45 23.24 -0.51
CA GLU A 37 -9.82 23.05 0.80
C GLU A 37 -8.30 22.79 0.65
N ASN A 38 -7.53 23.31 1.61
CA ASN A 38 -6.12 22.98 1.71
C ASN A 38 -5.97 21.53 2.21
N PHE A 39 -5.30 20.69 1.45
CA PHE A 39 -5.10 19.27 1.78
C PHE A 39 -4.39 19.04 3.11
N GLU A 40 -3.43 19.89 3.48
CA GLU A 40 -2.70 19.77 4.76
C GLU A 40 -3.60 19.94 5.99
N SER A 41 -4.72 20.68 5.86
CA SER A 41 -5.56 21.14 6.98
C SER A 41 -7.07 20.97 6.75
N PHE A 42 -7.49 20.13 5.81
CA PHE A 42 -8.91 19.89 5.54
C PHE A 42 -9.65 19.26 6.74
N ASN A 43 -10.97 19.32 6.73
CA ASN A 43 -11.78 18.73 7.79
C ASN A 43 -11.87 17.19 7.64
N HIS A 44 -10.81 16.49 8.04
CA HIS A 44 -10.74 15.02 7.99
C HIS A 44 -11.82 14.33 8.85
N GLY A 45 -12.33 14.99 9.89
CA GLY A 45 -13.42 14.49 10.73
C GLY A 45 -14.77 14.46 10.03
N ALA A 46 -14.95 15.19 8.92
CA ALA A 46 -16.17 15.16 8.11
C ALA A 46 -16.21 14.00 7.09
N ILE A 47 -15.16 13.20 6.96
CA ILE A 47 -15.15 12.05 6.04
C ILE A 47 -16.08 10.96 6.58
N ASP A 48 -17.13 10.65 5.83
CA ASP A 48 -17.98 9.48 6.09
C ASP A 48 -17.27 8.22 5.55
N TRP A 49 -16.37 7.65 6.36
CA TRP A 49 -15.63 6.46 6.01
C TRP A 49 -16.53 5.26 5.73
N LYS A 50 -17.64 5.12 6.46
CA LYS A 50 -18.59 4.02 6.26
C LYS A 50 -19.21 4.08 4.87
N GLU A 51 -19.67 5.26 4.43
CA GLU A 51 -20.19 5.45 3.08
C GLU A 51 -19.11 5.16 2.03
N LYS A 52 -17.90 5.72 2.21
CA LYS A 52 -16.79 5.56 1.27
C LYS A 52 -16.35 4.11 1.14
N MET A 53 -16.39 3.33 2.21
CA MET A 53 -15.92 1.94 2.25
C MET A 53 -16.99 0.91 1.88
N ALA A 54 -18.26 1.28 1.77
CA ALA A 54 -19.39 0.36 1.58
C ALA A 54 -19.22 -0.67 0.43
N MET A 55 -18.45 -0.33 -0.61
CA MET A 55 -18.18 -1.21 -1.76
C MET A 55 -16.69 -1.52 -1.94
N ALA A 56 -15.87 -1.14 -0.97
CA ALA A 56 -14.45 -1.37 -1.03
C ALA A 56 -14.07 -2.76 -0.49
N HIS A 57 -13.11 -3.40 -1.11
CA HIS A 57 -12.42 -4.56 -0.57
C HIS A 57 -11.04 -4.16 -0.03
N TRP A 58 -10.43 -3.17 -0.70
CA TRP A 58 -9.12 -2.65 -0.35
C TRP A 58 -9.19 -1.17 0.04
N VAL A 59 -8.54 -0.84 1.14
CA VAL A 59 -8.26 0.54 1.56
C VAL A 59 -6.76 0.76 1.44
N VAL A 60 -6.36 1.69 0.60
CA VAL A 60 -4.94 1.94 0.27
C VAL A 60 -4.48 3.23 0.92
N ASN A 61 -3.37 3.16 1.60
CA ASN A 61 -2.67 4.30 2.16
C ASN A 61 -1.20 4.28 1.73
N SER A 62 -0.58 5.45 1.56
CA SER A 62 0.86 5.58 1.40
C SER A 62 1.50 6.16 2.66
N MET A 63 2.75 5.76 2.93
CA MET A 63 3.51 6.22 4.09
C MET A 63 3.77 7.73 4.02
N SER A 64 3.96 8.28 2.83
CA SER A 64 4.18 9.71 2.60
C SER A 64 3.01 10.60 3.06
N MET A 65 1.79 10.06 3.21
CA MET A 65 0.65 10.81 3.76
C MET A 65 0.88 11.29 5.19
N LEU A 66 1.74 10.62 5.94
CA LEU A 66 2.09 11.01 7.32
C LEU A 66 2.86 12.33 7.40
N THR A 67 3.50 12.76 6.31
CA THR A 67 4.23 14.03 6.20
C THR A 67 3.53 15.07 5.34
N ALA A 68 2.36 14.73 4.78
CA ALA A 68 1.58 15.64 3.92
C ALA A 68 0.75 16.68 4.69
N GLY A 69 0.83 16.67 6.02
CA GLY A 69 0.14 17.62 6.89
C GLY A 69 -0.63 16.93 8.03
N PRO A 70 -1.12 17.70 9.01
CA PRO A 70 -1.82 17.12 10.16
C PRO A 70 -3.13 16.43 9.78
N SER A 71 -3.91 16.97 8.84
CA SER A 71 -5.18 16.35 8.44
C SER A 71 -5.01 15.08 7.63
N PRO A 72 -4.11 14.98 6.64
CA PRO A 72 -3.77 13.72 5.99
C PRO A 72 -3.28 12.64 6.97
N ALA A 73 -2.42 12.98 7.94
CA ALA A 73 -1.93 12.05 8.93
C ALA A 73 -3.05 11.49 9.83
N MET A 74 -3.99 12.35 10.26
CA MET A 74 -5.16 11.93 11.04
C MET A 74 -6.13 11.09 10.20
N ALA A 75 -6.39 11.49 8.96
CA ALA A 75 -7.22 10.74 8.02
C ALA A 75 -6.61 9.36 7.70
N TRP A 76 -5.29 9.28 7.55
CA TRP A 76 -4.54 8.03 7.36
C TRP A 76 -4.81 7.05 8.52
N SER A 77 -4.65 7.50 9.76
CA SER A 77 -4.92 6.66 10.93
C SER A 77 -6.39 6.26 11.04
N ALA A 78 -7.32 7.19 10.78
CA ALA A 78 -8.75 6.92 10.81
C ALA A 78 -9.15 5.91 9.73
N SER A 79 -8.67 6.05 8.49
CA SER A 79 -9.00 5.15 7.37
C SER A 79 -8.68 3.70 7.69
N MET A 80 -7.53 3.43 8.32
CA MET A 80 -7.12 2.07 8.69
C MET A 80 -8.04 1.46 9.75
N THR A 81 -8.44 2.25 10.75
CA THR A 81 -9.37 1.80 11.80
C THR A 81 -10.77 1.53 11.23
N PHE A 82 -11.28 2.44 10.41
CA PHE A 82 -12.59 2.24 9.77
C PHE A 82 -12.58 1.08 8.77
N ALA A 83 -11.45 0.83 8.08
CA ALA A 83 -11.32 -0.35 7.23
C ALA A 83 -11.56 -1.66 7.99
N GLU A 84 -11.01 -1.79 9.20
CA GLU A 84 -11.26 -2.95 10.04
C GLU A 84 -12.74 -3.06 10.45
N LEU A 85 -13.36 -1.94 10.85
CA LEU A 85 -14.76 -1.91 11.25
C LEU A 85 -15.72 -2.28 10.12
N GLU A 86 -15.40 -1.87 8.89
CA GLU A 86 -16.23 -2.13 7.69
C GLU A 86 -15.82 -3.42 6.96
N GLY A 87 -14.88 -4.21 7.51
CA GLY A 87 -14.44 -5.47 6.93
C GLY A 87 -13.60 -5.33 5.66
N CYS A 88 -13.05 -4.16 5.41
CA CYS A 88 -12.08 -3.91 4.32
C CYS A 88 -10.67 -4.36 4.74
N ARG A 89 -9.80 -4.56 3.75
CA ARG A 89 -8.41 -4.94 3.96
C ARG A 89 -7.48 -3.75 3.69
N ASN A 90 -6.62 -3.44 4.64
CA ASN A 90 -5.65 -2.36 4.52
C ASN A 90 -4.44 -2.77 3.68
N VAL A 91 -4.11 -1.94 2.70
CA VAL A 91 -2.89 -1.99 1.90
C VAL A 91 -2.06 -0.76 2.24
N MET A 92 -0.82 -0.97 2.64
CA MET A 92 0.13 0.10 2.93
C MET A 92 1.22 0.11 1.87
N ILE A 93 1.35 1.23 1.17
CA ILE A 93 2.47 1.49 0.27
C ILE A 93 3.55 2.22 1.08
N VAL A 94 4.69 1.57 1.24
CA VAL A 94 5.88 2.19 1.80
C VAL A 94 6.60 2.89 0.66
N ASP A 95 6.46 4.20 0.63
CA ASP A 95 7.12 5.10 -0.30
C ASP A 95 8.07 6.05 0.47
N THR A 96 8.86 6.82 -0.24
CA THR A 96 9.80 7.73 0.40
C THR A 96 9.10 9.05 0.71
N PRO A 97 9.16 9.56 1.95
CA PRO A 97 8.67 10.89 2.25
C PRO A 97 9.49 11.96 1.51
N SER A 98 8.90 13.15 1.32
CA SER A 98 9.56 14.28 0.66
C SER A 98 10.82 14.74 1.41
N ASP A 99 10.81 14.63 2.73
CA ASP A 99 11.96 14.84 3.58
C ASP A 99 12.58 13.51 3.99
N PRO A 100 13.78 13.15 3.47
CA PRO A 100 14.44 11.90 3.81
C PRO A 100 14.76 11.74 5.30
N GLU A 101 14.96 12.83 6.05
CA GLU A 101 15.24 12.76 7.49
C GLU A 101 14.05 12.26 8.30
N SER A 102 12.84 12.40 7.77
CA SER A 102 11.61 11.93 8.41
C SER A 102 11.36 10.43 8.27
N ILE A 103 12.15 9.71 7.45
CA ILE A 103 11.86 8.30 7.09
C ILE A 103 11.79 7.38 8.31
N SER A 104 12.68 7.57 9.29
CA SER A 104 12.69 6.76 10.52
C SER A 104 11.42 6.97 11.35
N MET A 105 10.98 8.22 11.46
CA MET A 105 9.77 8.59 12.20
C MET A 105 8.51 8.00 11.54
N VAL A 106 8.36 8.19 10.23
CA VAL A 106 7.15 7.71 9.52
C VAL A 106 7.12 6.19 9.42
N TRP A 107 8.28 5.54 9.25
CA TRP A 107 8.39 4.09 9.32
C TRP A 107 7.96 3.56 10.69
N GLY A 108 8.39 4.20 11.79
CA GLY A 108 7.94 3.88 13.14
C GLY A 108 6.41 3.90 13.28
N GLN A 109 5.74 4.91 12.70
CA GLN A 109 4.28 5.01 12.71
C GLN A 109 3.61 3.88 11.89
N VAL A 110 4.19 3.45 10.77
CA VAL A 110 3.71 2.27 10.03
C VAL A 110 3.84 1.00 10.88
N ILE A 111 4.98 0.83 11.56
CA ILE A 111 5.21 -0.32 12.46
C ILE A 111 4.20 -0.37 13.61
N GLU A 112 3.78 0.76 14.16
CA GLU A 112 2.72 0.80 15.18
C GLU A 112 1.38 0.26 14.67
N LYS A 113 1.14 0.27 13.36
CA LYS A 113 -0.10 -0.16 12.70
C LYS A 113 -0.04 -1.54 12.04
N VAL A 114 1.04 -2.30 12.21
CA VAL A 114 1.25 -3.59 11.49
C VAL A 114 0.10 -4.58 11.64
N ARG A 115 -0.60 -4.58 12.77
CA ARG A 115 -1.74 -5.48 13.01
C ARG A 115 -2.95 -5.17 12.14
N GLN A 116 -3.06 -3.95 11.64
CA GLN A 116 -4.14 -3.50 10.77
C GLN A 116 -3.81 -3.69 9.28
N ILE A 117 -2.54 -3.96 8.94
CA ILE A 117 -2.06 -4.06 7.56
C ILE A 117 -2.18 -5.50 7.07
N HIS A 118 -2.81 -5.68 5.92
CA HIS A 118 -2.95 -6.99 5.25
C HIS A 118 -1.92 -7.18 4.13
N VAL A 119 -1.62 -6.10 3.41
CA VAL A 119 -0.59 -6.06 2.36
C VAL A 119 0.31 -4.87 2.62
N LEU A 120 1.59 -5.12 2.79
CA LEU A 120 2.64 -4.10 2.88
C LEU A 120 3.46 -4.16 1.59
N PHE A 121 3.51 -3.07 0.85
CA PHE A 121 4.23 -2.99 -0.42
C PHE A 121 5.33 -1.95 -0.35
N PHE A 122 6.55 -2.35 -0.66
CA PHE A 122 7.71 -1.46 -0.77
C PHE A 122 7.95 -1.07 -2.22
N THR A 123 8.07 0.23 -2.48
CA THR A 123 8.66 0.71 -3.73
C THR A 123 10.14 0.34 -3.77
N SER A 124 10.76 0.23 -4.95
CA SER A 124 12.19 -0.11 -5.07
C SER A 124 13.07 0.81 -4.23
N HIS A 125 12.78 2.10 -4.25
CA HIS A 125 13.56 3.10 -3.52
C HIS A 125 13.39 2.97 -2.00
N SER A 126 12.16 2.82 -1.51
CA SER A 126 11.89 2.67 -0.08
C SER A 126 12.40 1.36 0.49
N LEU A 127 12.41 0.29 -0.32
CA LEU A 127 12.99 -0.99 0.11
C LEU A 127 14.44 -0.83 0.52
N HIS A 128 15.26 -0.17 -0.30
CA HIS A 128 16.67 0.09 0.03
C HIS A 128 16.80 0.97 1.27
N ALA A 129 16.10 2.11 1.31
CA ALA A 129 16.21 3.06 2.41
C ALA A 129 15.79 2.45 3.76
N ILE A 130 14.71 1.66 3.78
CA ILE A 130 14.25 1.01 5.03
C ILE A 130 15.13 -0.20 5.38
N SER A 131 15.65 -0.96 4.40
CA SER A 131 16.58 -2.07 4.71
C SER A 131 17.87 -1.56 5.35
N GLU A 132 18.41 -0.44 4.87
CA GLU A 132 19.55 0.23 5.49
C GLU A 132 19.23 0.72 6.92
N LEU A 133 18.06 1.35 7.09
CA LEU A 133 17.60 1.85 8.40
C LEU A 133 17.46 0.71 9.42
N GLU A 134 16.95 -0.45 9.01
CA GLU A 134 16.77 -1.64 9.84
C GLU A 134 18.05 -2.49 9.97
N GLY A 135 19.12 -2.16 9.24
CA GLY A 135 20.35 -2.95 9.21
C GLY A 135 20.16 -4.37 8.65
N LEU A 136 19.24 -4.54 7.69
CA LEU A 136 18.89 -5.81 7.09
C LEU A 136 19.42 -5.90 5.65
N ASP A 137 19.77 -7.11 5.23
CA ASP A 137 20.11 -7.37 3.84
C ASP A 137 18.86 -7.20 2.94
N ALA A 138 19.00 -6.46 1.83
CA ALA A 138 17.90 -6.18 0.93
C ALA A 138 17.28 -7.43 0.29
N HIS A 139 18.07 -8.52 0.15
CA HIS A 139 17.60 -9.78 -0.42
C HIS A 139 16.58 -10.46 0.51
N ASP A 140 16.87 -10.48 1.81
CA ASP A 140 16.05 -11.16 2.82
C ASP A 140 15.04 -10.20 3.48
N PHE A 141 15.09 -8.92 3.15
CA PHE A 141 14.37 -7.86 3.83
C PHE A 141 12.87 -8.13 3.97
N LEU A 142 12.18 -8.46 2.86
CA LEU A 142 10.73 -8.68 2.87
C LEU A 142 10.33 -9.84 3.80
N SER A 143 11.11 -10.94 3.78
CA SER A 143 10.89 -12.10 4.66
C SER A 143 11.10 -11.73 6.12
N ARG A 144 12.15 -10.96 6.42
CA ARG A 144 12.44 -10.51 7.79
C ARG A 144 11.38 -9.56 8.32
N VAL A 145 10.91 -8.62 7.50
CA VAL A 145 9.80 -7.75 7.87
C VAL A 145 8.55 -8.59 8.14
N ARG A 146 8.22 -9.53 7.26
CA ARG A 146 7.07 -10.42 7.44
C ARG A 146 7.18 -11.23 8.74
N GLU A 147 8.33 -11.82 9.04
CA GLU A 147 8.58 -12.60 10.27
C GLU A 147 8.39 -11.76 11.54
N LYS A 148 8.93 -10.53 11.54
CA LYS A 148 8.86 -9.63 12.69
C LYS A 148 7.44 -9.04 12.92
N THR A 149 6.73 -8.73 11.84
CA THR A 149 5.46 -7.99 11.90
C THR A 149 4.23 -8.88 11.85
N LEU A 150 4.37 -10.11 11.32
CA LEU A 150 3.29 -11.06 11.04
C LEU A 150 2.25 -10.54 10.03
N ILE A 151 2.58 -9.49 9.27
CA ILE A 151 1.73 -9.01 8.18
C ILE A 151 1.51 -10.16 7.19
N PRO A 152 0.28 -10.44 6.74
CA PRO A 152 0.00 -11.58 5.86
C PRO A 152 0.83 -11.60 4.59
N LEU A 153 0.97 -10.46 3.93
CA LEU A 153 1.69 -10.31 2.66
C LEU A 153 2.62 -9.10 2.72
N VAL A 154 3.92 -9.33 2.56
CA VAL A 154 4.93 -8.27 2.44
C VAL A 154 5.53 -8.36 1.04
N CYS A 155 5.37 -7.32 0.25
CA CYS A 155 5.62 -7.32 -1.17
C CYS A 155 6.66 -6.26 -1.55
N GLY A 156 7.39 -6.51 -2.62
CA GLY A 156 8.25 -5.55 -3.28
C GLY A 156 8.35 -5.85 -4.76
N TYR A 157 8.76 -4.88 -5.55
CA TYR A 157 8.97 -5.02 -6.98
C TYR A 157 10.35 -4.46 -7.36
N SER A 158 11.12 -5.26 -8.09
CA SER A 158 12.39 -4.85 -8.67
C SER A 158 12.17 -4.47 -10.13
N GLU A 159 12.33 -3.18 -10.43
CA GLU A 159 12.19 -2.67 -11.80
C GLU A 159 13.32 -3.15 -12.70
N SER A 160 14.55 -3.29 -12.16
CA SER A 160 15.72 -3.78 -12.90
C SER A 160 15.55 -5.21 -13.44
N ASP A 161 14.87 -6.05 -12.67
CA ASP A 161 14.71 -7.47 -12.97
C ASP A 161 13.29 -7.80 -13.45
N SER A 162 12.41 -6.80 -13.49
CA SER A 162 10.97 -6.96 -13.74
C SER A 162 10.35 -8.07 -12.87
N CYS A 163 10.77 -8.14 -11.60
CA CYS A 163 10.46 -9.23 -10.71
C CYS A 163 9.70 -8.74 -9.47
N ALA A 164 8.53 -9.31 -9.25
CA ALA A 164 7.78 -9.16 -8.01
C ALA A 164 8.23 -10.20 -6.99
N ARG A 165 8.32 -9.79 -5.73
CA ARG A 165 8.60 -10.65 -4.60
C ARG A 165 7.49 -10.52 -3.56
N VAL A 166 7.00 -11.64 -3.06
CA VAL A 166 5.94 -11.69 -2.03
C VAL A 166 6.38 -12.62 -0.92
N ALA A 167 6.60 -12.07 0.26
CA ALA A 167 6.84 -12.86 1.47
C ALA A 167 5.50 -13.21 2.13
N HIS A 168 5.22 -14.50 2.29
CA HIS A 168 4.05 -15.07 2.93
C HIS A 168 4.46 -16.06 4.02
N ALA A 169 3.54 -16.42 4.91
CA ALA A 169 3.82 -17.33 6.03
C ALA A 169 4.35 -18.71 5.60
N LEU A 170 3.94 -19.18 4.43
CA LEU A 170 4.26 -20.54 3.95
C LEU A 170 5.38 -20.56 2.92
N ASP A 171 5.66 -19.47 2.22
CA ASP A 171 6.66 -19.42 1.16
C ASP A 171 7.04 -17.98 0.78
N ASN A 172 8.18 -17.84 0.11
CA ASN A 172 8.60 -16.63 -0.57
C ASN A 172 8.42 -16.81 -2.08
N ILE A 173 7.49 -16.04 -2.64
CA ILE A 173 7.13 -16.13 -4.05
C ILE A 173 7.95 -15.11 -4.84
N GLN A 174 8.48 -15.53 -5.97
CA GLN A 174 9.04 -14.66 -7.00
C GLN A 174 8.24 -14.86 -8.29
N ALA A 175 7.82 -13.77 -8.91
CA ALA A 175 7.08 -13.77 -10.14
C ALA A 175 7.72 -12.80 -11.13
N GLN A 176 8.07 -13.29 -12.31
CA GLN A 176 8.53 -12.47 -13.42
C GLN A 176 7.32 -11.79 -14.06
N SER A 177 7.42 -10.50 -14.33
CA SER A 177 6.41 -9.77 -15.10
C SER A 177 6.84 -9.73 -16.56
N SER A 178 5.93 -10.05 -17.46
CA SER A 178 6.17 -9.94 -18.91
C SER A 178 6.00 -8.50 -19.34
N GLY A 179 7.07 -7.71 -19.37
CA GLY A 179 7.08 -6.35 -19.89
C GLY A 179 7.63 -5.29 -18.93
N GLU A 180 7.68 -4.06 -19.40
CA GLU A 180 8.04 -2.89 -18.60
C GLU A 180 6.88 -2.53 -17.64
N SER A 181 6.65 -3.35 -16.61
CA SER A 181 5.64 -3.00 -15.61
C SER A 181 6.29 -2.25 -14.46
N GLU A 182 5.75 -1.09 -14.16
CA GLU A 182 6.06 -0.35 -12.95
C GLU A 182 5.51 -1.10 -11.72
N GLY A 183 6.19 -1.01 -10.59
CA GLY A 183 5.79 -1.72 -9.37
C GLY A 183 4.35 -1.45 -8.92
N LEU A 184 3.84 -0.22 -9.13
CA LEU A 184 2.44 0.11 -8.82
C LEU A 184 1.44 -0.58 -9.77
N ARG A 185 1.82 -0.77 -11.04
CA ARG A 185 0.98 -1.50 -12.00
C ARG A 185 0.90 -2.97 -11.60
N TRP A 186 2.04 -3.55 -11.23
CA TRP A 186 2.05 -4.91 -10.67
C TRP A 186 1.16 -5.00 -9.42
N LEU A 187 1.30 -4.08 -8.47
CA LEU A 187 0.49 -4.08 -7.25
C LEU A 187 -1.01 -3.99 -7.56
N ALA A 188 -1.41 -3.12 -8.48
CA ALA A 188 -2.82 -2.97 -8.87
C ALA A 188 -3.40 -4.28 -9.42
N GLY A 189 -2.67 -4.97 -10.28
CA GLY A 189 -3.09 -6.26 -10.82
C GLY A 189 -3.08 -7.38 -9.79
N PHE A 190 -2.06 -7.42 -8.93
CA PHE A 190 -1.99 -8.35 -7.81
C PHE A 190 -3.23 -8.22 -6.91
N LEU A 191 -3.57 -6.98 -6.50
CA LEU A 191 -4.75 -6.70 -5.67
C LEU A 191 -6.07 -6.98 -6.39
N LYS A 192 -6.11 -6.88 -7.73
CA LYS A 192 -7.26 -7.27 -8.54
C LYS A 192 -7.44 -8.78 -8.56
N ALA A 193 -6.35 -9.53 -8.75
CA ALA A 193 -6.38 -10.97 -8.92
C ALA A 193 -6.56 -11.72 -7.58
N LEU A 194 -5.95 -11.23 -6.50
CA LEU A 194 -5.87 -11.93 -5.23
C LEU A 194 -7.22 -12.38 -4.64
N PRO A 195 -8.30 -11.58 -4.63
CA PRO A 195 -9.60 -12.02 -4.13
C PRO A 195 -10.23 -13.15 -4.96
N LEU A 196 -9.84 -13.28 -6.22
CA LEU A 196 -10.35 -14.30 -7.14
C LEU A 196 -9.52 -15.58 -7.09
N SER A 197 -8.22 -15.46 -6.84
CA SER A 197 -7.28 -16.58 -6.81
C SER A 197 -7.24 -17.29 -5.45
N GLY A 198 -7.71 -16.64 -4.40
CA GLY A 198 -7.69 -17.16 -3.02
C GLY A 198 -6.42 -16.82 -2.24
N ALA A 199 -6.52 -16.96 -0.91
CA ALA A 199 -5.47 -16.58 0.04
C ALA A 199 -4.45 -17.69 0.34
N GLY A 200 -4.58 -18.86 -0.27
CA GLY A 200 -3.59 -19.94 -0.16
C GLY A 200 -2.38 -19.68 -1.05
N ILE A 201 -1.29 -20.45 -0.82
CA ILE A 201 -0.02 -20.23 -1.52
C ILE A 201 -0.14 -20.24 -3.05
N GLU A 202 -0.92 -21.18 -3.60
CA GLU A 202 -1.14 -21.27 -5.05
C GLU A 202 -1.95 -20.09 -5.60
N GLY A 203 -2.95 -19.61 -4.83
CA GLY A 203 -3.72 -18.42 -5.19
C GLY A 203 -2.87 -17.16 -5.17
N ILE A 204 -2.00 -17.00 -4.16
CA ILE A 204 -1.08 -15.86 -4.07
C ILE A 204 -0.07 -15.92 -5.22
N ARG A 205 0.46 -17.10 -5.55
CA ARG A 205 1.38 -17.29 -6.69
C ARG A 205 0.71 -16.93 -8.02
N ALA A 206 -0.50 -17.40 -8.24
CA ALA A 206 -1.30 -17.06 -9.43
C ALA A 206 -1.57 -15.55 -9.52
N ALA A 207 -1.93 -14.93 -8.40
CA ALA A 207 -2.15 -13.47 -8.36
C ALA A 207 -0.86 -12.68 -8.61
N ALA A 208 0.29 -13.15 -8.10
CA ALA A 208 1.58 -12.48 -8.29
C ALA A 208 2.08 -12.54 -9.75
N SER A 209 1.65 -13.57 -10.50
CA SER A 209 2.00 -13.80 -11.91
C SER A 209 0.94 -13.30 -12.89
N TRP A 210 0.05 -12.39 -12.46
CA TRP A 210 -0.95 -11.81 -13.36
C TRP A 210 -0.29 -11.06 -14.53
N GLU A 211 -0.91 -11.09 -15.69
CA GLU A 211 -0.50 -10.42 -16.93
C GLU A 211 -1.54 -9.37 -17.39
#